data_06607bbd01ea9aef59be39d4c991ec2b
#
_entry.id   06607bbd01ea9aef59be39d4c991ec2b
#
_cell.length_a   1.000
_cell.length_b   1.000
_cell.length_c   1.000
_cell.angle_alpha   90.00
_cell.angle_beta   90.00
_cell.angle_gamma   90.00
#
_symmetry.space_group_name_H-M   'P 1'
#
loop_
_entity.id
_entity.type
_entity.pdbx_description
1 polymer ?
#
loop_
_entity_poly.entity_id
_entity_poly.type
_entity_poly.pdbx_seq_one_letter_code
_entity_poly.pdbx_strand_id
1 'polypeptide(L)'
;IWNHPVVEGISYTATIQLNNTNDFYAQDLTLENQFNYWGAHGGSSGAGRAVAFWDRGNRSILKNVALMSWQDTYYSDNSSPDYRGYFENCDLAGVVDWICGNGDIWFEKCNLILRDRTGNNIAAPSTEDTQAWGYVFNNCIIRPETDQPTQLKGNDWTLARPWDKSPACTFLNTKMYTQPRSYGRNRMTAGKVVRFHEYNSVDGSDTQIPLGTRSLAACSPAPGSDDCILTAAEATGYNIRNVMGGNDAFEPQELCKQIDALSGLQSKKDDEEEDKEKVDTENHIIWTDNLVLDDDK
;
A
#
# COMPACT_ATOMS: atom_id res chain seq x y z
N ILE A 1 17.39 -3.12 0.64
CA ILE A 1 17.20 -4.58 0.71
C ILE A 1 16.54 -5.04 -0.57
N TRP A 2 17.05 -6.05 -1.21
CA TRP A 2 16.51 -6.53 -2.48
C TRP A 2 16.57 -8.06 -2.59
N ASN A 3 15.68 -8.61 -3.44
CA ASN A 3 15.62 -10.02 -3.81
C ASN A 3 15.47 -10.12 -5.33
N HIS A 4 16.05 -11.16 -5.94
CA HIS A 4 15.98 -11.43 -7.37
C HIS A 4 15.47 -12.85 -7.61
N PRO A 5 14.18 -13.13 -7.40
CA PRO A 5 13.64 -14.47 -7.62
C PRO A 5 13.64 -14.81 -9.11
N VAL A 6 13.93 -16.08 -9.42
CA VAL A 6 13.91 -16.61 -10.80
C VAL A 6 12.58 -17.22 -11.19
N VAL A 7 11.68 -17.36 -10.21
CA VAL A 7 10.31 -17.88 -10.37
C VAL A 7 9.32 -16.87 -9.83
N GLU A 8 8.11 -16.86 -10.36
CA GLU A 8 7.03 -16.05 -9.84
C GLU A 8 6.29 -16.74 -8.69
N GLY A 9 5.60 -16.00 -7.88
CA GLY A 9 4.67 -16.50 -6.87
C GLY A 9 4.58 -15.60 -5.67
N ILE A 10 3.48 -15.68 -4.92
CA ILE A 10 3.30 -14.89 -3.71
C ILE A 10 4.12 -15.49 -2.56
N SER A 11 4.05 -16.80 -2.37
CA SER A 11 4.44 -17.48 -1.14
C SER A 11 5.95 -17.60 -0.90
N TYR A 12 6.79 -17.32 -1.88
CA TYR A 12 8.23 -17.57 -1.80
C TYR A 12 9.10 -16.55 -2.55
N THR A 13 8.52 -15.45 -2.96
CA THR A 13 9.26 -14.39 -3.69
C THR A 13 9.48 -13.15 -2.85
N ALA A 14 8.88 -13.06 -1.67
CA ALA A 14 8.95 -11.87 -0.85
C ALA A 14 10.39 -11.48 -0.51
N THR A 15 10.71 -10.20 -0.64
CA THR A 15 11.99 -9.66 -0.19
C THR A 15 12.06 -9.64 1.32
N ILE A 16 10.97 -9.26 1.97
CA ILE A 16 10.75 -9.45 3.41
C ILE A 16 9.36 -10.07 3.62
N GLN A 17 9.30 -11.03 4.54
CA GLN A 17 8.07 -11.62 5.02
C GLN A 17 7.99 -11.53 6.53
N LEU A 18 6.90 -10.97 7.04
CA LEU A 18 6.55 -11.05 8.46
C LEU A 18 5.67 -12.29 8.71
N ASN A 19 6.00 -13.06 9.74
CA ASN A 19 5.21 -14.22 10.16
C ASN A 19 4.72 -14.04 11.58
N ASN A 20 3.43 -13.72 11.76
CA ASN A 20 2.80 -13.52 13.08
C ASN A 20 3.58 -12.53 13.99
N THR A 21 4.22 -11.56 13.39
CA THR A 21 4.99 -10.52 14.08
C THR A 21 4.06 -9.37 14.43
N ASN A 22 4.16 -8.84 15.63
CA ASN A 22 3.47 -7.62 16.02
C ASN A 22 4.48 -6.48 16.17
N ASP A 23 4.00 -5.26 15.98
CA ASP A 23 4.76 -4.04 16.25
C ASP A 23 6.05 -3.92 15.41
N PHE A 24 5.98 -4.31 14.13
CA PHE A 24 7.09 -4.11 13.19
C PHE A 24 7.17 -2.64 12.79
N TYR A 25 8.40 -2.11 12.80
CA TYR A 25 8.68 -0.76 12.32
C TYR A 25 9.84 -0.78 11.32
N ALA A 26 9.66 -0.08 10.20
CA ALA A 26 10.71 0.15 9.21
C ALA A 26 10.69 1.60 8.73
N GLN A 27 11.87 2.21 8.58
CA GLN A 27 12.01 3.59 8.14
C GLN A 27 13.22 3.79 7.24
N ASP A 28 13.10 4.74 6.30
CA ASP A 28 14.18 5.26 5.47
C ASP A 28 14.93 4.18 4.67
N LEU A 29 14.19 3.23 4.08
CA LEU A 29 14.78 2.14 3.31
C LEU A 29 13.96 1.79 2.06
N THR A 30 14.58 1.02 1.17
CA THR A 30 13.93 0.46 -0.02
C THR A 30 13.87 -1.06 0.09
N LEU A 31 12.69 -1.62 -0.13
CA LEU A 31 12.46 -3.05 -0.33
C LEU A 31 12.12 -3.27 -1.80
N GLU A 32 12.99 -3.95 -2.51
CA GLU A 32 12.84 -4.17 -3.94
C GLU A 32 12.80 -5.66 -4.27
N ASN A 33 11.80 -6.07 -5.08
CA ASN A 33 11.80 -7.36 -5.72
C ASN A 33 12.15 -7.19 -7.20
N GLN A 34 13.29 -7.72 -7.60
CA GLN A 34 13.87 -7.58 -8.95
C GLN A 34 13.49 -8.73 -9.87
N PHE A 35 12.35 -9.36 -9.69
CA PHE A 35 11.86 -10.37 -10.62
C PHE A 35 11.78 -9.80 -12.04
N ASN A 36 12.31 -10.57 -13.02
CA ASN A 36 12.30 -10.14 -14.42
C ASN A 36 10.91 -10.31 -15.05
N TYR A 37 9.99 -9.42 -14.69
CA TYR A 37 8.61 -9.41 -15.14
C TYR A 37 8.47 -9.43 -16.67
N TRP A 38 9.21 -8.55 -17.36
CA TRP A 38 9.15 -8.44 -18.81
C TRP A 38 9.79 -9.63 -19.54
N GLY A 39 10.91 -10.13 -19.03
CA GLY A 39 11.61 -11.27 -19.60
C GLY A 39 10.83 -12.57 -19.43
N ALA A 40 10.14 -12.74 -18.31
CA ALA A 40 9.37 -13.94 -18.03
C ALA A 40 8.07 -14.03 -18.82
N HIS A 41 7.35 -12.91 -19.00
CA HIS A 41 5.97 -12.94 -19.46
C HIS A 41 5.62 -11.87 -20.52
N GLY A 42 6.60 -11.11 -20.98
CA GLY A 42 6.37 -10.01 -21.94
C GLY A 42 5.35 -8.97 -21.43
N GLY A 43 5.23 -8.82 -20.12
CA GLY A 43 4.28 -7.91 -19.50
C GLY A 43 2.82 -8.36 -19.54
N SER A 44 2.52 -9.63 -19.84
CA SER A 44 1.15 -10.14 -19.82
C SER A 44 0.57 -10.19 -18.41
N SER A 45 -0.75 -9.95 -18.28
CA SER A 45 -1.43 -10.05 -16.99
C SER A 45 -1.54 -11.49 -16.49
N GLY A 46 -1.54 -11.68 -15.18
CA GLY A 46 -1.71 -13.00 -14.53
C GLY A 46 -0.42 -13.77 -14.33
N ALA A 47 0.71 -13.16 -14.67
CA ALA A 47 2.04 -13.72 -14.48
C ALA A 47 2.99 -12.64 -13.97
N GLY A 48 4.00 -12.99 -13.21
CA GLY A 48 4.99 -12.05 -12.68
C GLY A 48 4.67 -11.56 -11.27
N ARG A 49 3.96 -12.36 -10.48
CA ARG A 49 3.74 -12.11 -9.05
C ARG A 49 5.06 -12.20 -8.31
N ALA A 50 5.48 -11.10 -7.71
CA ALA A 50 6.74 -10.99 -7.02
C ALA A 50 6.64 -9.94 -5.91
N VAL A 51 6.54 -10.40 -4.67
CA VAL A 51 6.24 -9.58 -3.50
C VAL A 51 7.50 -8.86 -3.03
N ALA A 52 7.45 -7.55 -2.81
CA ALA A 52 8.50 -6.84 -2.10
C ALA A 52 8.33 -6.97 -0.58
N PHE A 53 7.10 -6.84 -0.09
CA PHE A 53 6.81 -6.96 1.33
C PHE A 53 5.53 -7.80 1.54
N TRP A 54 5.66 -8.96 2.19
CA TRP A 54 4.56 -9.80 2.62
C TRP A 54 4.32 -9.63 4.11
N ASP A 55 3.23 -8.93 4.43
CA ASP A 55 2.87 -8.61 5.80
C ASP A 55 1.81 -9.58 6.35
N ARG A 56 2.22 -10.40 7.32
CA ARG A 56 1.35 -11.26 8.12
C ARG A 56 1.40 -10.88 9.60
N GLY A 57 1.94 -9.71 9.88
CA GLY A 57 2.01 -9.13 11.22
C GLY A 57 0.71 -8.42 11.64
N ASN A 58 0.78 -7.75 12.76
CA ASN A 58 -0.22 -6.78 13.20
C ASN A 58 0.49 -5.53 13.73
N ARG A 59 -0.06 -4.36 13.49
CA ARG A 59 0.51 -3.05 13.83
C ARG A 59 1.87 -2.80 13.18
N SER A 60 1.98 -3.18 11.89
CA SER A 60 3.17 -2.86 11.08
C SER A 60 3.17 -1.38 10.72
N ILE A 61 4.30 -0.70 10.90
CA ILE A 61 4.51 0.69 10.52
C ILE A 61 5.66 0.79 9.52
N LEU A 62 5.40 1.40 8.36
CA LEU A 62 6.43 1.74 7.38
C LEU A 62 6.42 3.26 7.18
N LYS A 63 7.58 3.90 7.34
CA LYS A 63 7.74 5.34 7.17
C LYS A 63 8.91 5.65 6.24
N ASN A 64 8.67 6.51 5.23
CA ASN A 64 9.65 6.83 4.19
C ASN A 64 10.25 5.57 3.52
N VAL A 65 9.45 4.52 3.33
CA VAL A 65 9.89 3.25 2.74
C VAL A 65 9.45 3.18 1.29
N ALA A 66 10.35 2.76 0.40
CA ALA A 66 10.00 2.45 -0.97
C ALA A 66 9.77 0.94 -1.14
N LEU A 67 8.59 0.54 -1.60
CA LEU A 67 8.24 -0.83 -1.99
C LEU A 67 8.20 -0.90 -3.51
N MET A 68 9.15 -1.62 -4.08
CA MET A 68 9.38 -1.64 -5.54
C MET A 68 9.25 -3.06 -6.09
N SER A 69 8.23 -3.29 -6.93
CA SER A 69 8.07 -4.53 -7.69
C SER A 69 7.18 -4.30 -8.91
N TRP A 70 6.56 -5.35 -9.44
CA TRP A 70 5.67 -5.29 -10.59
C TRP A 70 4.24 -5.69 -10.25
N GLN A 71 3.98 -6.95 -9.98
CA GLN A 71 2.67 -7.46 -9.56
C GLN A 71 2.74 -7.92 -8.11
N ASP A 72 1.70 -7.63 -7.32
CA ASP A 72 1.57 -8.00 -5.91
C ASP A 72 2.71 -7.44 -5.01
N THR A 73 3.14 -6.19 -5.23
CA THR A 73 4.30 -5.58 -4.56
C THR A 73 4.18 -5.60 -3.02
N TYR A 74 3.03 -5.19 -2.49
CA TYR A 74 2.65 -5.32 -1.08
C TYR A 74 1.52 -6.32 -0.95
N TYR A 75 1.77 -7.39 -0.21
CA TYR A 75 0.77 -8.40 0.08
C TYR A 75 0.51 -8.47 1.58
N SER A 76 -0.71 -8.13 2.00
CA SER A 76 -1.18 -8.20 3.38
C SER A 76 -2.04 -9.45 3.57
N ASP A 77 -1.68 -10.31 4.53
CA ASP A 77 -2.30 -11.64 4.67
C ASP A 77 -2.43 -12.05 6.14
N ASN A 78 -3.37 -11.43 6.84
CA ASN A 78 -3.70 -11.82 8.20
C ASN A 78 -5.21 -11.69 8.43
N SER A 79 -5.88 -12.81 8.66
CA SER A 79 -7.33 -12.89 8.84
C SER A 79 -7.85 -12.41 10.21
N SER A 80 -6.96 -11.97 11.09
CA SER A 80 -7.38 -11.40 12.37
C SER A 80 -8.27 -10.17 12.17
N PRO A 81 -9.36 -10.03 12.93
CA PRO A 81 -10.17 -8.81 12.90
C PRO A 81 -9.40 -7.56 13.35
N ASP A 82 -8.32 -7.74 14.11
CA ASP A 82 -7.49 -6.66 14.63
C ASP A 82 -6.25 -6.39 13.76
N TYR A 83 -6.15 -7.00 12.57
CA TYR A 83 -5.00 -6.79 11.69
C TYR A 83 -4.98 -5.40 11.10
N ARG A 84 -3.94 -4.63 11.45
CA ARG A 84 -3.76 -3.24 11.04
C ARG A 84 -2.32 -2.99 10.59
N GLY A 85 -2.19 -2.09 9.61
CA GLY A 85 -0.92 -1.60 9.14
C GLY A 85 -0.97 -0.11 8.81
N TYR A 86 0.15 0.58 8.95
CA TYR A 86 0.27 2.01 8.73
C TYR A 86 1.47 2.34 7.86
N PHE A 87 1.23 3.12 6.81
CA PHE A 87 2.25 3.60 5.88
C PHE A 87 2.23 5.12 5.86
N GLU A 88 3.38 5.76 6.05
CA GLU A 88 3.53 7.23 6.01
C GLU A 88 4.65 7.63 5.07
N ASN A 89 4.34 8.52 4.11
CA ASN A 89 5.29 9.05 3.13
C ASN A 89 6.04 7.95 2.33
N CYS A 90 5.39 6.81 2.08
CA CYS A 90 6.00 5.70 1.37
C CYS A 90 5.82 5.81 -0.15
N ASP A 91 6.75 5.24 -0.90
CA ASP A 91 6.65 5.03 -2.33
C ASP A 91 6.25 3.58 -2.61
N LEU A 92 5.14 3.33 -3.28
CA LEU A 92 4.72 2.00 -3.67
C LEU A 92 4.59 1.94 -5.19
N ALA A 93 5.35 1.06 -5.84
CA ALA A 93 5.38 0.94 -7.30
C ALA A 93 4.97 -0.44 -7.79
N GLY A 94 4.17 -0.47 -8.86
CA GLY A 94 3.76 -1.72 -9.49
C GLY A 94 2.86 -1.54 -10.70
N VAL A 95 2.31 -2.65 -11.20
CA VAL A 95 1.47 -2.69 -12.41
C VAL A 95 0.10 -3.29 -12.18
N VAL A 96 0.00 -4.47 -11.57
CA VAL A 96 -1.28 -5.17 -11.36
C VAL A 96 -1.37 -5.59 -9.90
N ASP A 97 -2.46 -5.18 -9.25
CA ASP A 97 -2.80 -5.59 -7.89
C ASP A 97 -1.64 -5.38 -6.90
N TRP A 98 -0.86 -4.37 -7.13
CA TRP A 98 0.41 -4.19 -6.41
C TRP A 98 0.24 -3.92 -4.92
N ILE A 99 -0.98 -3.58 -4.50
CA ILE A 99 -1.41 -3.53 -3.11
C ILE A 99 -2.57 -4.51 -2.99
N CYS A 100 -2.32 -5.70 -2.42
CA CYS A 100 -3.33 -6.75 -2.40
C CYS A 100 -3.39 -7.47 -1.05
N GLY A 101 -4.53 -8.13 -0.79
CA GLY A 101 -4.77 -8.89 0.43
C GLY A 101 -5.83 -8.27 1.34
N ASN A 102 -5.66 -8.43 2.65
CA ASN A 102 -6.66 -8.09 3.65
C ASN A 102 -6.11 -7.14 4.75
N GLY A 103 -6.91 -6.84 5.77
CA GLY A 103 -6.54 -5.97 6.88
C GLY A 103 -7.13 -4.57 6.78
N ASP A 104 -7.09 -3.84 7.88
CA ASP A 104 -7.38 -2.42 7.95
C ASP A 104 -6.05 -1.65 7.85
N ILE A 105 -5.69 -1.19 6.65
CA ILE A 105 -4.40 -0.61 6.33
C ILE A 105 -4.57 0.84 5.93
N TRP A 106 -3.86 1.73 6.62
CA TRP A 106 -3.85 3.17 6.35
C TRP A 106 -2.59 3.61 5.62
N PHE A 107 -2.77 4.26 4.48
CA PHE A 107 -1.71 4.89 3.69
C PHE A 107 -1.85 6.39 3.78
N GLU A 108 -0.91 7.05 4.47
CA GLU A 108 -0.88 8.52 4.65
C GLU A 108 0.21 9.13 3.77
N LYS A 109 -0.17 10.05 2.89
CA LYS A 109 0.75 10.82 2.03
C LYS A 109 1.71 9.94 1.21
N CYS A 110 1.27 8.75 0.81
CA CYS A 110 2.08 7.84 0.01
C CYS A 110 2.02 8.19 -1.47
N ASN A 111 3.10 7.93 -2.20
CA ASN A 111 3.13 7.95 -3.65
C ASN A 111 2.77 6.57 -4.20
N LEU A 112 1.69 6.50 -4.96
CA LEU A 112 1.24 5.31 -5.67
C LEU A 112 1.72 5.41 -7.11
N ILE A 113 2.76 4.64 -7.43
CA ILE A 113 3.53 4.79 -8.66
C ILE A 113 3.11 3.75 -9.68
N LEU A 114 2.47 4.22 -10.74
CA LEU A 114 2.06 3.40 -11.89
C LEU A 114 3.27 3.12 -12.78
N ARG A 115 3.76 1.89 -12.79
CA ARG A 115 4.83 1.48 -13.71
C ARG A 115 4.33 1.40 -15.14
N ASP A 116 5.23 1.55 -16.10
CA ASP A 116 4.90 1.71 -17.53
C ASP A 116 4.33 0.41 -18.14
N ARG A 117 3.03 0.19 -17.98
CA ARG A 117 2.25 -0.92 -18.52
C ARG A 117 0.80 -0.51 -18.75
N THR A 118 0.14 -1.09 -19.75
CA THR A 118 -1.31 -0.95 -19.98
C THR A 118 -2.12 -1.76 -18.97
N GLY A 119 -3.32 -1.29 -18.63
CA GLY A 119 -4.28 -2.04 -17.82
C GLY A 119 -3.89 -2.23 -16.37
N ASN A 120 -3.22 -1.23 -15.75
CA ASN A 120 -2.83 -1.28 -14.36
C ASN A 120 -4.03 -1.25 -13.41
N ASN A 121 -3.91 -1.96 -12.27
CA ASN A 121 -4.85 -1.87 -11.14
C ASN A 121 -4.03 -1.66 -9.87
N ILE A 122 -4.31 -0.60 -9.11
CA ILE A 122 -3.56 -0.29 -7.89
C ILE A 122 -3.84 -1.33 -6.82
N ALA A 123 -5.10 -1.45 -6.39
CA ALA A 123 -5.46 -2.29 -5.26
C ALA A 123 -6.32 -3.50 -5.66
N ALA A 124 -6.08 -4.63 -5.00
CA ALA A 124 -6.91 -5.83 -5.05
C ALA A 124 -7.20 -6.33 -3.63
N PRO A 125 -8.12 -5.68 -2.92
CA PRO A 125 -8.45 -6.08 -1.55
C PRO A 125 -9.23 -7.40 -1.51
N SER A 126 -8.94 -8.18 -0.47
CA SER A 126 -9.66 -9.38 -0.03
C SER A 126 -10.01 -9.26 1.45
N THR A 127 -10.55 -8.10 1.82
CA THR A 127 -10.85 -7.72 3.21
C THR A 127 -11.77 -8.74 3.87
N GLU A 128 -11.45 -9.19 5.07
CA GLU A 128 -12.29 -10.12 5.83
C GLU A 128 -13.63 -9.47 6.22
N ASP A 129 -14.66 -10.28 6.42
CA ASP A 129 -15.98 -9.79 6.87
C ASP A 129 -15.91 -9.10 8.25
N THR A 130 -14.88 -9.41 9.03
CA THR A 130 -14.63 -8.85 10.36
C THR A 130 -13.77 -7.61 10.37
N GLN A 131 -13.16 -7.24 9.23
CA GLN A 131 -12.32 -6.05 9.06
C GLN A 131 -13.18 -4.91 8.49
N ALA A 132 -13.27 -3.83 9.25
CA ALA A 132 -14.27 -2.80 8.99
C ALA A 132 -13.92 -1.85 7.83
N TRP A 133 -12.62 -1.57 7.61
CA TRP A 133 -12.18 -0.45 6.78
C TRP A 133 -11.48 -0.88 5.49
N GLY A 134 -10.72 -1.97 5.50
CA GLY A 134 -9.88 -2.37 4.37
C GLY A 134 -8.73 -1.38 4.12
N TYR A 135 -8.42 -1.12 2.87
CA TYR A 135 -7.36 -0.18 2.49
C TYR A 135 -7.88 1.26 2.44
N VAL A 136 -7.26 2.15 3.20
CA VAL A 136 -7.59 3.58 3.21
C VAL A 136 -6.37 4.39 2.77
N PHE A 137 -6.49 5.03 1.61
CA PHE A 137 -5.49 5.93 1.04
C PHE A 137 -5.90 7.37 1.32
N ASN A 138 -5.13 8.08 2.15
CA ASN A 138 -5.41 9.47 2.53
C ASN A 138 -4.29 10.40 2.12
N ASN A 139 -4.62 11.49 1.46
CA ASN A 139 -3.67 12.48 0.95
C ASN A 139 -2.58 11.87 0.03
N CYS A 140 -2.86 10.73 -0.61
CA CYS A 140 -1.92 10.04 -1.47
C CYS A 140 -1.81 10.71 -2.85
N ILE A 141 -0.68 10.47 -3.52
CA ILE A 141 -0.42 10.93 -4.87
C ILE A 141 -0.36 9.74 -5.80
N ILE A 142 -1.14 9.75 -6.89
CA ILE A 142 -1.06 8.75 -7.96
C ILE A 142 -0.35 9.39 -9.14
N ARG A 143 0.74 8.78 -9.58
CA ARG A 143 1.55 9.29 -10.69
C ARG A 143 2.18 8.16 -11.52
N PRO A 144 2.48 8.39 -12.80
CA PRO A 144 3.33 7.47 -13.55
C PRO A 144 4.75 7.42 -12.98
N GLU A 145 5.45 6.32 -13.21
CA GLU A 145 6.85 6.13 -12.84
C GLU A 145 7.78 7.09 -13.60
N THR A 146 7.39 7.46 -14.81
CA THR A 146 8.11 8.39 -15.68
C THR A 146 7.16 9.42 -16.29
N ASP A 147 7.67 10.61 -16.58
CA ASP A 147 6.92 11.67 -17.26
C ASP A 147 6.63 11.34 -18.75
N GLN A 148 7.32 10.37 -19.31
CA GLN A 148 7.19 9.92 -20.71
C GLN A 148 6.89 8.41 -20.77
N PRO A 149 5.73 7.94 -20.26
CA PRO A 149 5.38 6.52 -20.32
C PRO A 149 5.14 6.08 -21.77
N THR A 150 5.64 4.90 -22.12
CA THR A 150 5.50 4.33 -23.46
C THR A 150 4.25 3.48 -23.61
N GLN A 151 3.82 2.81 -22.56
CA GLN A 151 2.68 1.89 -22.56
C GLN A 151 1.53 2.38 -21.70
N LEU A 152 1.80 2.97 -20.54
CA LEU A 152 0.78 3.53 -19.67
C LEU A 152 0.14 4.75 -20.36
N LYS A 153 -1.15 4.64 -20.62
CA LYS A 153 -1.93 5.75 -21.16
C LYS A 153 -2.95 6.21 -20.14
N GLY A 154 -3.26 7.48 -20.15
CA GLY A 154 -4.38 8.01 -19.40
C GLY A 154 -5.65 7.23 -19.70
N ASN A 155 -6.48 6.97 -18.70
CA ASN A 155 -7.71 6.18 -18.75
C ASN A 155 -7.52 4.66 -19.03
N ASP A 156 -6.34 4.13 -18.82
CA ASP A 156 -6.09 2.68 -18.99
C ASP A 156 -5.64 1.99 -17.71
N TRP A 157 -6.01 2.53 -16.57
CA TRP A 157 -5.77 1.94 -15.26
C TRP A 157 -6.96 2.16 -14.31
N THR A 158 -7.01 1.46 -13.21
CA THR A 158 -8.09 1.56 -12.22
C THR A 158 -7.55 1.65 -10.79
N LEU A 159 -8.32 2.28 -9.92
CA LEU A 159 -8.00 2.43 -8.49
C LEU A 159 -8.00 1.09 -7.76
N ALA A 160 -9.00 0.24 -8.05
CA ALA A 160 -9.12 -1.04 -7.38
C ALA A 160 -9.98 -2.04 -8.18
N ARG A 161 -9.81 -3.33 -7.82
CA ARG A 161 -10.72 -4.40 -8.25
C ARG A 161 -10.97 -5.39 -7.11
N PRO A 162 -12.21 -5.92 -6.93
CA PRO A 162 -12.55 -6.77 -5.80
C PRO A 162 -11.95 -8.17 -5.99
N TRP A 163 -11.04 -8.57 -5.12
CA TRP A 163 -10.40 -9.88 -5.21
C TRP A 163 -11.28 -10.97 -4.57
N ASP A 164 -11.47 -10.91 -3.25
CA ASP A 164 -12.24 -11.93 -2.53
C ASP A 164 -12.91 -11.36 -1.27
N LYS A 165 -13.72 -12.17 -0.57
CA LYS A 165 -14.41 -11.87 0.70
C LYS A 165 -15.27 -10.61 0.62
N SER A 166 -15.08 -9.62 1.50
CA SER A 166 -15.78 -8.34 1.55
C SER A 166 -14.84 -7.17 1.19
N PRO A 167 -14.35 -7.09 -0.05
CA PRO A 167 -13.29 -6.18 -0.43
C PRO A 167 -13.64 -4.72 -0.13
N ALA A 168 -12.76 -4.04 0.59
CA ALA A 168 -12.90 -2.65 0.98
C ALA A 168 -11.68 -1.82 0.58
N CYS A 169 -11.92 -0.66 -0.03
CA CYS A 169 -10.86 0.23 -0.49
C CYS A 169 -11.40 1.65 -0.65
N THR A 170 -10.76 2.60 0.02
CA THR A 170 -11.20 3.99 0.06
C THR A 170 -10.06 4.93 -0.30
N PHE A 171 -10.30 5.85 -1.23
CA PHE A 171 -9.37 6.92 -1.62
C PHE A 171 -9.92 8.26 -1.16
N LEU A 172 -9.16 8.95 -0.31
CA LEU A 172 -9.52 10.25 0.28
C LEU A 172 -8.48 11.30 -0.12
N ASN A 173 -8.94 12.46 -0.57
CA ASN A 173 -8.08 13.62 -0.86
C ASN A 173 -6.89 13.25 -1.77
N THR A 174 -7.10 12.39 -2.75
CA THR A 174 -6.03 11.84 -3.57
C THR A 174 -5.73 12.74 -4.76
N LYS A 175 -4.44 13.03 -5.00
CA LYS A 175 -3.99 13.79 -6.17
C LYS A 175 -3.56 12.85 -7.29
N MET A 176 -4.11 13.04 -8.50
CA MET A 176 -3.89 12.15 -9.64
C MET A 176 -3.24 12.90 -10.81
N TYR A 177 -1.98 12.60 -11.10
CA TYR A 177 -1.27 13.17 -12.25
C TYR A 177 -1.64 12.52 -13.59
N THR A 178 -2.34 11.39 -13.54
CA THR A 178 -2.99 10.74 -14.68
C THR A 178 -4.37 10.26 -14.24
N GLN A 179 -5.32 10.17 -15.17
CA GLN A 179 -6.69 9.82 -14.82
C GLN A 179 -6.94 8.31 -14.97
N PRO A 180 -7.64 7.66 -14.03
CA PRO A 180 -8.09 6.28 -14.21
C PRO A 180 -9.20 6.21 -15.24
N ARG A 181 -9.59 4.99 -15.62
CA ARG A 181 -10.86 4.78 -16.33
C ARG A 181 -11.99 5.50 -15.61
N SER A 182 -12.93 6.07 -16.38
CA SER A 182 -13.97 6.95 -15.82
C SER A 182 -14.78 6.31 -14.68
N TYR A 183 -15.01 5.01 -14.74
CA TYR A 183 -15.70 4.26 -13.69
C TYR A 183 -14.82 3.96 -12.46
N GLY A 184 -13.53 4.21 -12.50
CA GLY A 184 -12.57 4.14 -11.38
C GLY A 184 -12.22 2.75 -10.89
N ARG A 185 -13.07 1.76 -11.06
CA ARG A 185 -12.97 0.40 -10.53
C ARG A 185 -12.99 -0.62 -11.67
N ASN A 186 -12.39 -1.80 -11.45
CA ASN A 186 -12.44 -2.89 -12.41
C ASN A 186 -13.14 -4.11 -11.80
N ARG A 187 -13.50 -5.08 -12.64
CA ARG A 187 -14.06 -6.36 -12.21
C ARG A 187 -12.94 -7.36 -11.93
N MET A 188 -13.16 -8.24 -10.95
CA MET A 188 -12.33 -9.40 -10.74
C MET A 188 -13.19 -10.59 -10.32
N THR A 189 -13.78 -10.56 -9.13
CA THR A 189 -14.64 -11.63 -8.62
C THR A 189 -16.08 -11.14 -8.57
N ALA A 190 -17.00 -11.91 -9.16
CA ALA A 190 -18.43 -11.59 -9.14
C ALA A 190 -19.09 -11.94 -7.80
N GLY A 191 -20.19 -11.25 -7.46
CA GLY A 191 -21.05 -11.61 -6.32
C GLY A 191 -20.52 -11.18 -4.96
N LYS A 192 -19.47 -10.38 -4.89
CA LYS A 192 -18.95 -9.84 -3.63
C LYS A 192 -19.68 -8.57 -3.21
N VAL A 193 -19.85 -8.39 -1.91
CA VAL A 193 -20.24 -7.10 -1.34
C VAL A 193 -19.01 -6.19 -1.38
N VAL A 194 -19.06 -5.16 -2.21
CA VAL A 194 -17.92 -4.28 -2.48
C VAL A 194 -18.10 -2.95 -1.76
N ARG A 195 -17.10 -2.56 -0.96
CA ARG A 195 -17.04 -1.30 -0.21
C ARG A 195 -15.92 -0.44 -0.76
N PHE A 196 -16.10 0.06 -2.00
CA PHE A 196 -15.10 0.88 -2.68
C PHE A 196 -15.57 2.32 -2.73
N HIS A 197 -14.81 3.22 -2.10
CA HIS A 197 -15.18 4.60 -1.94
C HIS A 197 -14.12 5.57 -2.47
N GLU A 198 -14.56 6.77 -2.81
CA GLU A 198 -13.71 7.87 -3.22
C GLU A 198 -14.30 9.19 -2.69
N TYR A 199 -13.43 10.08 -2.23
CA TYR A 199 -13.81 11.41 -1.78
C TYR A 199 -12.72 12.43 -2.08
N ASN A 200 -13.13 13.59 -2.63
CA ASN A 200 -12.30 14.77 -2.80
C ASN A 200 -10.99 14.53 -3.57
N SER A 201 -11.05 13.75 -4.66
CA SER A 201 -9.90 13.57 -5.55
C SER A 201 -9.69 14.78 -6.45
N VAL A 202 -8.42 15.17 -6.67
CA VAL A 202 -8.02 16.27 -7.54
C VAL A 202 -7.05 15.80 -8.61
N ASP A 203 -6.96 16.52 -9.70
CA ASP A 203 -5.95 16.29 -10.74
C ASP A 203 -4.59 16.93 -10.38
N GLY A 204 -3.60 16.80 -11.27
CA GLY A 204 -2.26 17.37 -11.08
C GLY A 204 -2.23 18.89 -10.88
N SER A 205 -3.28 19.59 -11.30
CA SER A 205 -3.46 21.05 -11.17
C SER A 205 -4.33 21.47 -9.97
N ASP A 206 -4.59 20.55 -9.05
CA ASP A 206 -5.50 20.73 -7.90
C ASP A 206 -6.96 21.02 -8.28
N THR A 207 -7.36 20.68 -9.52
CA THR A 207 -8.74 20.77 -9.95
C THR A 207 -9.53 19.55 -9.51
N GLN A 208 -10.71 19.75 -8.95
CA GLN A 208 -11.61 18.68 -8.53
C GLN A 208 -11.93 17.74 -9.68
N ILE A 209 -11.70 16.45 -9.49
CA ILE A 209 -12.09 15.43 -10.48
C ILE A 209 -13.60 15.16 -10.34
N PRO A 210 -14.39 15.23 -11.45
CA PRO A 210 -15.79 14.87 -11.40
C PRO A 210 -15.95 13.36 -11.15
N LEU A 211 -16.43 12.98 -9.96
CA LEU A 211 -16.58 11.58 -9.57
C LEU A 211 -17.90 10.92 -10.04
N GLY A 212 -18.81 11.68 -10.64
CA GLY A 212 -20.15 11.20 -11.04
C GLY A 212 -20.18 10.02 -12.02
N THR A 213 -19.04 9.68 -12.63
CA THR A 213 -18.90 8.50 -13.49
C THR A 213 -18.36 7.28 -12.77
N ARG A 214 -17.94 7.40 -11.50
CA ARG A 214 -17.54 6.26 -10.69
C ARG A 214 -18.71 5.31 -10.52
N SER A 215 -18.46 4.02 -10.59
CA SER A 215 -19.54 3.04 -10.60
C SER A 215 -19.13 1.69 -10.02
N LEU A 216 -19.86 1.23 -9.05
CA LEU A 216 -19.78 -0.15 -8.57
C LEU A 216 -20.31 -1.15 -9.60
N ALA A 217 -21.11 -0.73 -10.57
CA ALA A 217 -21.59 -1.62 -11.63
C ALA A 217 -20.43 -2.23 -12.44
N ALA A 218 -19.31 -1.52 -12.57
CA ALA A 218 -18.09 -2.06 -13.18
C ALA A 218 -17.48 -3.21 -12.36
N CYS A 219 -17.68 -3.22 -11.05
CA CYS A 219 -17.23 -4.26 -10.13
C CYS A 219 -18.23 -5.41 -10.00
N SER A 220 -19.38 -5.37 -10.67
CA SER A 220 -20.49 -6.33 -10.49
C SER A 220 -20.87 -6.50 -9.02
N PRO A 221 -21.30 -5.42 -8.33
CA PRO A 221 -21.57 -5.45 -6.90
C PRO A 221 -22.72 -6.41 -6.58
N ALA A 222 -22.62 -7.04 -5.41
CA ALA A 222 -23.73 -7.78 -4.84
C ALA A 222 -24.76 -6.80 -4.19
N PRO A 223 -25.99 -7.25 -3.92
CA PRO A 223 -26.92 -6.48 -3.11
C PRO A 223 -26.29 -6.08 -1.77
N GLY A 224 -26.43 -4.82 -1.37
CA GLY A 224 -25.86 -4.28 -0.13
C GLY A 224 -24.45 -3.70 -0.28
N SER A 225 -23.90 -3.63 -1.50
CA SER A 225 -22.68 -2.87 -1.74
C SER A 225 -22.95 -1.37 -1.60
N ASP A 226 -21.95 -0.66 -1.03
CA ASP A 226 -22.05 0.78 -0.79
C ASP A 226 -21.91 1.59 -2.09
N ASP A 227 -22.29 2.86 -2.04
CA ASP A 227 -22.04 3.81 -3.12
C ASP A 227 -20.53 4.10 -3.27
N CYS A 228 -20.12 4.40 -4.50
CA CYS A 228 -18.72 4.69 -4.80
C CYS A 228 -18.22 6.03 -4.25
N ILE A 229 -19.11 6.97 -3.98
CA ILE A 229 -18.74 8.35 -3.64
C ILE A 229 -19.24 8.65 -2.24
N LEU A 230 -18.31 9.07 -1.37
CA LEU A 230 -18.65 9.50 -0.03
C LEU A 230 -19.12 10.96 -0.04
N THR A 231 -20.11 11.26 0.79
CA THR A 231 -20.40 12.62 1.22
C THR A 231 -19.31 13.13 2.18
N ALA A 232 -19.24 14.45 2.36
CA ALA A 232 -18.30 15.03 3.34
C ALA A 232 -18.53 14.50 4.77
N ALA A 233 -19.77 14.23 5.14
CA ALA A 233 -20.11 13.68 6.45
C ALA A 233 -19.59 12.25 6.61
N GLU A 234 -19.77 11.38 5.62
CA GLU A 234 -19.26 10.01 5.63
C GLU A 234 -17.73 9.96 5.63
N ALA A 235 -17.08 10.84 4.85
CA ALA A 235 -15.63 10.93 4.80
C ALA A 235 -14.99 11.27 6.16
N THR A 236 -15.68 11.99 7.04
CA THR A 236 -15.17 12.29 8.40
C THR A 236 -15.03 11.03 9.27
N GLY A 237 -15.78 9.96 8.96
CA GLY A 237 -15.66 8.66 9.62
C GLY A 237 -14.33 7.97 9.34
N TYR A 238 -13.74 8.25 8.18
CA TYR A 238 -12.44 7.72 7.78
C TYR A 238 -11.31 8.58 8.37
N ASN A 239 -10.98 8.35 9.59
CA ASN A 239 -9.85 8.99 10.25
C ASN A 239 -8.97 7.95 10.95
N ILE A 240 -7.72 8.33 11.19
CA ILE A 240 -6.72 7.38 11.68
C ILE A 240 -7.10 6.73 13.01
N ARG A 241 -7.76 7.47 13.88
CA ARG A 241 -8.21 6.95 15.17
C ARG A 241 -9.27 5.86 15.01
N ASN A 242 -10.23 6.06 14.11
CA ASN A 242 -11.28 5.08 13.84
C ASN A 242 -10.73 3.82 13.16
N VAL A 243 -9.80 4.00 12.21
CA VAL A 243 -9.25 2.91 11.40
C VAL A 243 -8.16 2.15 12.16
N MET A 244 -7.29 2.84 12.89
CA MET A 244 -6.12 2.25 13.55
C MET A 244 -6.29 2.02 15.05
N GLY A 245 -7.22 2.73 15.71
CA GLY A 245 -7.30 2.75 17.17
C GLY A 245 -7.57 1.38 17.81
N GLY A 246 -8.48 0.58 17.24
CA GLY A 246 -8.83 -0.72 17.81
C GLY A 246 -9.17 -0.67 19.32
N ASN A 247 -9.00 -1.80 20.00
CA ASN A 247 -9.17 -1.90 21.46
C ASN A 247 -7.86 -1.66 22.24
N ASP A 248 -6.74 -1.57 21.57
CA ASP A 248 -5.38 -1.43 22.13
C ASP A 248 -4.80 -0.02 21.99
N ALA A 249 -5.63 0.94 21.53
CA ALA A 249 -5.26 2.33 21.31
C ALA A 249 -3.97 2.49 20.47
N PHE A 250 -3.84 1.72 19.38
CA PHE A 250 -2.72 1.83 18.46
C PHE A 250 -2.73 3.20 17.78
N GLU A 251 -1.73 4.03 18.07
CA GLU A 251 -1.55 5.39 17.56
C GLU A 251 -0.26 5.50 16.73
N PRO A 252 -0.24 4.98 15.48
CA PRO A 252 0.99 4.87 14.69
C PRO A 252 1.64 6.23 14.39
N GLN A 253 0.88 7.29 14.20
CA GLN A 253 1.43 8.64 13.97
C GLN A 253 2.20 9.15 15.20
N GLU A 254 1.72 8.86 16.39
CA GLU A 254 2.40 9.25 17.62
C GLU A 254 3.68 8.43 17.83
N LEU A 255 3.64 7.14 17.53
CA LEU A 255 4.83 6.28 17.54
C LEU A 255 5.90 6.78 16.55
N CYS A 256 5.51 7.16 15.34
CA CYS A 256 6.42 7.75 14.35
C CYS A 256 7.12 9.02 14.90
N LYS A 257 6.37 9.91 15.54
CA LYS A 257 6.93 11.13 16.15
C LYS A 257 7.90 10.82 17.29
N GLN A 258 7.57 9.85 18.13
CA GLN A 258 8.43 9.43 19.24
C GLN A 258 9.75 8.84 18.73
N ILE A 259 9.70 8.02 17.68
CA ILE A 259 10.90 7.44 17.06
C ILE A 259 11.76 8.53 16.41
N ASP A 260 11.15 9.47 15.67
CA ASP A 260 11.88 10.61 15.09
C ASP A 260 12.57 11.45 16.18
N ALA A 261 11.89 11.68 17.29
CA ALA A 261 12.47 12.43 18.41
C ALA A 261 13.66 11.71 19.05
N LEU A 262 13.60 10.39 19.18
CA LEU A 262 14.71 9.57 19.67
C LEU A 262 15.89 9.58 18.70
N SER A 263 15.64 9.43 17.40
CA SER A 263 16.68 9.49 16.36
C SER A 263 17.35 10.88 16.31
N GLY A 264 16.57 11.96 16.43
CA GLY A 264 17.09 13.32 16.49
C GLY A 264 17.89 13.63 17.77
N LEU A 265 17.64 12.93 18.88
CA LEU A 265 18.45 13.01 20.10
C LEU A 265 19.76 12.23 19.94
N GLN A 266 19.75 11.14 19.20
CA GLN A 266 20.93 10.33 18.93
C GLN A 266 21.88 11.07 17.97
N SER A 267 21.39 11.64 16.87
CA SER A 267 22.20 12.44 15.95
C SER A 267 22.89 13.62 16.63
N LYS A 268 22.22 14.29 17.57
CA LYS A 268 22.84 15.38 18.35
C LYS A 268 23.93 14.90 19.30
N LYS A 269 23.84 13.70 19.84
CA LYS A 269 24.90 13.09 20.66
C LYS A 269 26.09 12.67 19.80
N ASP A 270 25.79 12.13 18.61
CA ASP A 270 26.82 11.71 17.67
C ASP A 270 27.58 12.93 17.12
N ASP A 271 26.90 14.04 16.83
CA ASP A 271 27.52 15.32 16.44
C ASP A 271 28.42 15.92 17.57
N GLU A 272 28.08 15.71 18.84
CA GLU A 272 28.89 16.12 19.98
C GLU A 272 30.08 15.16 20.25
N GLU A 273 30.02 13.91 19.77
CA GLU A 273 31.10 12.92 19.85
C GLU A 273 31.98 12.90 18.58
N GLU A 274 31.45 13.32 17.39
CA GLU A 274 32.17 13.34 16.10
C GLU A 274 33.29 14.39 15.99
N ASP A 275 33.42 15.30 16.93
CA ASP A 275 34.68 16.04 17.08
C ASP A 275 35.86 15.09 17.49
N LYS A 276 35.62 13.78 17.60
CA LYS A 276 36.63 12.80 18.02
C LYS A 276 36.87 11.61 17.09
N GLU A 277 36.01 11.18 16.21
CA GLU A 277 36.29 10.12 15.21
C GLU A 277 35.19 10.00 14.14
N LYS A 278 35.59 10.05 12.86
CA LYS A 278 34.67 9.78 11.74
C LYS A 278 34.34 8.30 11.65
N VAL A 279 33.07 7.95 11.78
CA VAL A 279 32.56 6.63 11.42
C VAL A 279 31.31 6.77 10.54
N ASP A 280 31.35 6.08 9.43
CA ASP A 280 30.31 5.97 8.42
C ASP A 280 29.07 5.26 9.00
N THR A 281 27.89 5.88 8.94
CA THR A 281 26.64 5.25 9.38
C THR A 281 25.65 5.19 8.26
N GLU A 282 25.53 4.05 7.63
CA GLU A 282 24.41 3.69 6.74
C GLU A 282 23.40 2.79 7.46
N ASN A 283 22.13 3.19 7.44
CA ASN A 283 20.90 2.41 7.69
C ASN A 283 20.68 1.80 9.08
N HIS A 284 19.83 2.44 9.88
CA HIS A 284 19.34 1.87 11.13
C HIS A 284 18.01 1.10 10.96
N ILE A 285 18.05 -0.21 11.21
CA ILE A 285 16.86 -1.04 11.43
C ILE A 285 16.72 -1.21 12.95
N ILE A 286 15.61 -0.73 13.51
CA ILE A 286 15.29 -0.97 14.92
C ILE A 286 14.49 -2.27 14.99
N TRP A 287 15.05 -3.27 15.64
CA TRP A 287 14.42 -4.57 15.85
C TRP A 287 13.80 -4.63 17.24
N THR A 288 12.55 -5.02 17.34
CA THR A 288 11.97 -5.46 18.61
C THR A 288 12.31 -6.95 18.83
N ASP A 289 12.43 -7.39 20.07
CA ASP A 289 13.04 -8.66 20.51
C ASP A 289 12.46 -9.98 19.93
N ASN A 290 11.64 -9.95 18.90
CA ASN A 290 10.94 -11.11 18.37
C ASN A 290 11.26 -11.48 16.89
N LEU A 291 12.37 -10.98 16.33
CA LEU A 291 12.76 -11.35 14.97
C LEU A 291 13.72 -12.55 15.00
N VAL A 292 13.22 -13.69 14.62
CA VAL A 292 14.02 -14.88 14.32
C VAL A 292 14.31 -14.87 12.83
N LEU A 293 15.57 -14.66 12.45
CA LEU A 293 16.04 -14.98 11.10
C LEU A 293 16.21 -16.49 11.04
N ASP A 294 15.42 -17.14 10.20
CA ASP A 294 15.57 -18.56 9.93
C ASP A 294 16.71 -18.72 8.89
N ASP A 295 17.90 -19.07 9.37
CA ASP A 295 19.11 -19.23 8.56
C ASP A 295 19.21 -20.60 7.88
N ASP A 296 18.16 -21.42 7.90
CA ASP A 296 18.17 -22.76 7.29
C ASP A 296 17.15 -22.93 6.17
N LYS A 297 17.59 -22.72 4.93
CA LYS A 297 17.45 -23.62 3.73
C LYS A 297 17.73 -22.88 2.41
#